data_5dac72add85a8092437e65c2cb03f6d5
#
_entry.id   5dac72add85a8092437e65c2cb03f6d5
#
_cell.length_a   1.000
_cell.length_b   1.000
_cell.length_c   1.000
_cell.angle_alpha   90.00
_cell.angle_beta   90.00
_cell.angle_gamma   90.00
#
_symmetry.space_group_name_H-M   'P 1'
#
loop_
_entity.id
_entity.type
_entity.pdbx_description
1 polymer ?
#
loop_
_entity_poly.entity_id
_entity_poly.type
_entity_poly.pdbx_seq_one_letter_code
_entity_poly.pdbx_strand_id
1 'polypeptide(L)'
;MVLVLEGTSINLAEQAASQIGAKLDLPRKAFSYLNSHGALDQEHIKFYENLMNKISAEDEQAVIVHAAKRFYRLYGDIFRSLEQPHGLRKLEQVA
;
A
#
# COMPACT_ATOMS: atom_id res chain seq x y z
N MET A 1 9.68 -6.31 2.16
CA MET A 1 8.48 -6.45 1.27
C MET A 1 7.18 -6.42 2.05
N VAL A 2 6.98 -7.31 3.03
CA VAL A 2 5.75 -7.38 3.84
C VAL A 2 5.38 -6.02 4.44
N LEU A 3 6.32 -5.36 5.10
CA LEU A 3 6.08 -4.04 5.71
C LEU A 3 5.56 -3.01 4.71
N VAL A 4 6.15 -2.97 3.52
CA VAL A 4 5.79 -1.97 2.50
C VAL A 4 4.43 -2.28 1.87
N LEU A 5 4.22 -3.51 1.43
CA LEU A 5 3.00 -3.89 0.71
C LEU A 5 1.80 -4.02 1.65
N GLU A 6 1.94 -4.78 2.73
CA GLU A 6 0.84 -5.07 3.64
C GLU A 6 0.65 -3.97 4.69
N GLY A 7 1.73 -3.36 5.18
CA GLY A 7 1.66 -2.24 6.12
C GLY A 7 1.00 -1.00 5.51
N THR A 8 1.17 -0.77 4.21
CA THR A 8 0.52 0.34 3.51
C THR A 8 -0.97 0.03 3.29
N SER A 9 -1.31 -1.20 2.94
CA SER A 9 -2.69 -1.59 2.63
C SER A 9 -3.63 -1.48 3.82
N ILE A 10 -3.19 -1.77 5.04
CA ILE A 10 -4.04 -1.66 6.24
C ILE A 10 -4.57 -0.23 6.48
N ASN A 11 -3.84 0.76 6.00
CA ASN A 11 -4.22 2.17 6.15
C ASN A 11 -5.03 2.71 4.96
N LEU A 12 -4.90 2.10 3.79
CA LEU A 12 -5.41 2.67 2.54
C LEU A 12 -6.51 1.84 1.89
N ALA A 13 -6.51 0.51 2.06
CA ALA A 13 -7.39 -0.37 1.29
C ALA A 13 -8.87 -0.09 1.54
N GLU A 14 -9.28 0.02 2.79
CA GLU A 14 -10.69 0.27 3.15
C GLU A 14 -11.15 1.66 2.70
N GLN A 15 -10.32 2.67 2.91
CA GLN A 15 -10.60 4.03 2.47
C GLN A 15 -10.68 4.12 0.95
N ALA A 16 -9.77 3.48 0.23
CA ALA A 16 -9.80 3.42 -1.23
C ALA A 16 -11.06 2.73 -1.74
N ALA A 17 -11.43 1.59 -1.16
CA ALA A 17 -12.65 0.87 -1.52
C ALA A 17 -13.89 1.75 -1.33
N SER A 18 -13.98 2.46 -0.21
CA SER A 18 -15.10 3.35 0.08
C SER A 18 -15.18 4.52 -0.90
N GLN A 19 -14.07 5.19 -1.16
CA GLN A 19 -14.04 6.35 -2.06
C GLN A 19 -14.31 5.98 -3.52
N ILE A 20 -13.71 4.90 -4.01
CA ILE A 20 -13.91 4.42 -5.38
C ILE A 20 -15.35 3.93 -5.56
N GLY A 21 -15.86 3.18 -4.59
CA GLY A 21 -17.24 2.69 -4.60
C GLY A 21 -18.26 3.82 -4.68
N ALA A 22 -18.05 4.89 -3.90
CA ALA A 22 -18.92 6.07 -3.92
C ALA A 22 -18.85 6.84 -5.25
N LYS A 23 -17.64 7.03 -5.78
CA LYS A 23 -17.44 7.79 -7.03
C LYS A 23 -17.94 7.08 -8.27
N LEU A 24 -17.79 5.76 -8.32
CA LEU A 24 -18.14 4.96 -9.49
C LEU A 24 -19.47 4.22 -9.33
N ASP A 25 -20.18 4.42 -8.23
CA ASP A 25 -21.44 3.74 -7.92
C ASP A 25 -21.33 2.21 -8.05
N LEU A 26 -20.25 1.65 -7.48
CA LEU A 26 -19.98 0.23 -7.52
C LEU A 26 -20.48 -0.46 -6.25
N PRO A 27 -21.01 -1.69 -6.35
CA PRO A 27 -21.46 -2.44 -5.19
C PRO A 27 -20.29 -2.87 -4.30
N ARG A 28 -20.54 -3.03 -3.00
CA ARG A 28 -19.53 -3.45 -2.02
C ARG A 28 -18.79 -4.73 -2.41
N LYS A 29 -19.47 -5.67 -3.05
CA LYS A 29 -18.88 -6.92 -3.52
C LYS A 29 -17.75 -6.74 -4.53
N ALA A 30 -17.72 -5.62 -5.26
CA ALA A 30 -16.64 -5.30 -6.18
C ALA A 30 -15.30 -5.09 -5.46
N PHE A 31 -15.33 -4.82 -4.14
CA PHE A 31 -14.16 -4.54 -3.32
C PHE A 31 -13.85 -5.65 -2.32
N SER A 32 -14.34 -6.87 -2.56
CA SER A 32 -14.11 -8.00 -1.64
C SER A 32 -12.63 -8.27 -1.41
N TYR A 33 -11.81 -8.15 -2.43
CA TYR A 33 -10.35 -8.29 -2.32
C TYR A 33 -9.75 -7.24 -1.36
N LEU A 34 -10.03 -5.97 -1.59
CA LEU A 34 -9.49 -4.88 -0.75
C LEU A 34 -9.95 -4.99 0.70
N ASN A 35 -11.22 -5.32 0.91
CA ASN A 35 -11.79 -5.44 2.25
C ASN A 35 -11.21 -6.64 3.01
N SER A 36 -11.08 -7.80 2.35
CA SER A 36 -10.51 -8.99 2.98
C SER A 36 -9.02 -8.84 3.28
N HIS A 37 -8.26 -8.26 2.36
CA HIS A 37 -6.83 -8.04 2.54
C HIS A 37 -6.55 -6.99 3.63
N GLY A 38 -7.34 -5.94 3.72
CA GLY A 38 -7.22 -4.98 4.81
C GLY A 38 -7.31 -5.62 6.20
N ALA A 39 -8.19 -6.59 6.38
CA ALA A 39 -8.32 -7.34 7.63
C ALA A 39 -7.18 -8.34 7.86
N LEU A 40 -6.82 -9.12 6.83
CA LEU A 40 -5.74 -10.11 6.91
C LEU A 40 -4.38 -9.46 7.14
N ASP A 41 -4.11 -8.36 6.49
CA ASP A 41 -2.83 -7.67 6.59
C ASP A 41 -2.55 -7.13 8.00
N GLN A 42 -3.58 -6.82 8.76
CA GLN A 42 -3.41 -6.46 10.19
C GLN A 42 -2.79 -7.60 11.00
N GLU A 43 -3.21 -8.83 10.78
CA GLU A 43 -2.64 -10.01 11.43
C GLU A 43 -1.22 -10.29 10.94
N HIS A 44 -0.99 -10.15 9.64
CA HIS A 44 0.33 -10.31 9.02
C HIS A 44 1.34 -9.31 9.58
N ILE A 45 0.96 -8.07 9.78
CA ILE A 45 1.84 -7.04 10.35
C ILE A 45 2.16 -7.34 11.81
N LYS A 46 1.23 -7.81 12.61
CA LYS A 46 1.51 -8.25 13.98
C LYS A 46 2.50 -9.41 14.03
N PHE A 47 2.32 -10.38 13.15
CA PHE A 47 3.27 -11.49 13.01
C PHE A 47 4.65 -10.99 12.60
N TYR A 48 4.71 -10.08 11.64
CA TYR A 48 5.94 -9.44 11.18
C TYR A 48 6.65 -8.70 12.33
N GLU A 49 5.94 -7.90 13.10
CA GLU A 49 6.50 -7.18 14.26
C GLU A 49 7.10 -8.15 15.28
N ASN A 50 6.38 -9.21 15.62
CA ASN A 50 6.87 -10.22 16.54
C ASN A 50 8.14 -10.90 16.03
N LEU A 51 8.22 -11.15 14.72
CA LEU A 51 9.38 -11.74 14.08
C LEU A 51 10.58 -10.77 14.09
N MET A 52 10.36 -9.52 13.76
CA MET A 52 11.40 -8.49 13.75
C MET A 52 11.96 -8.21 15.15
N ASN A 53 11.12 -8.24 16.17
CA ASN A 53 11.52 -8.00 17.55
C ASN A 53 12.45 -9.11 18.12
N LYS A 54 12.56 -10.25 17.44
CA LYS A 54 13.51 -11.31 17.80
C LYS A 54 14.91 -11.09 17.25
N ILE A 55 15.08 -10.15 16.33
CA ILE A 55 16.37 -9.86 15.69
C ILE A 55 17.11 -8.85 16.56
N SER A 56 18.22 -9.27 17.17
CA SER A 56 19.01 -8.46 18.10
C SER A 56 20.36 -8.02 17.54
N ALA A 57 20.85 -8.65 16.50
CA ALA A 57 22.14 -8.29 15.89
C ALA A 57 22.03 -6.93 15.18
N GLU A 58 22.91 -5.98 15.53
CA GLU A 58 22.87 -4.61 15.00
C GLU A 58 23.07 -4.55 13.48
N ASP A 59 23.95 -5.39 12.94
CA ASP A 59 24.20 -5.47 11.51
C ASP A 59 22.97 -5.99 10.74
N GLU A 60 22.28 -6.97 11.27
CA GLU A 60 21.02 -7.48 10.70
C GLU A 60 19.92 -6.41 10.75
N GLN A 61 19.79 -5.71 11.86
CA GLN A 61 18.84 -4.61 12.01
C GLN A 61 19.11 -3.50 11.00
N ALA A 62 20.38 -3.14 10.79
CA ALA A 62 20.77 -2.12 9.81
C ALA A 62 20.42 -2.53 8.38
N VAL A 63 20.63 -3.79 8.01
CA VAL A 63 20.25 -4.32 6.69
C VAL A 63 18.75 -4.29 6.48
N ILE A 64 17.97 -4.67 7.49
CA ILE A 64 16.50 -4.67 7.42
C ILE A 64 15.97 -3.24 7.22
N VAL A 65 16.48 -2.27 7.97
CA VAL A 65 16.09 -0.86 7.84
C VAL A 65 16.47 -0.31 6.46
N HIS A 66 17.66 -0.63 5.99
CA HIS A 66 18.11 -0.23 4.65
C HIS A 66 17.21 -0.83 3.55
N ALA A 67 16.89 -2.11 3.66
CA ALA A 67 15.99 -2.78 2.71
C ALA A 67 14.59 -2.16 2.73
N ALA A 68 14.04 -1.87 3.91
CA ALA A 68 12.73 -1.22 4.03
C ALA A 68 12.70 0.13 3.32
N LYS A 69 13.71 0.97 3.53
CA LYS A 69 13.83 2.26 2.84
C LYS A 69 13.87 2.12 1.32
N ARG A 70 14.60 1.14 0.83
CA ARG A 70 14.67 0.85 -0.60
C ARG A 70 13.35 0.37 -1.17
N PHE A 71 12.65 -0.52 -0.48
CA PHE A 71 11.36 -1.02 -0.92
C PHE A 71 10.29 0.07 -0.90
N TYR A 72 10.27 0.95 0.09
CA TYR A 72 9.38 2.12 0.09
C TYR A 72 9.62 3.03 -1.10
N ARG A 73 10.87 3.28 -1.43
CA ARG A 73 11.23 4.10 -2.59
C ARG A 73 10.77 3.45 -3.90
N LEU A 74 11.04 2.17 -4.10
CA LEU A 74 10.63 1.43 -5.29
C LEU A 74 9.11 1.37 -5.40
N TYR A 75 8.42 1.13 -4.30
CA TYR A 75 6.96 1.09 -4.26
C TYR A 75 6.37 2.46 -4.60
N GLY A 76 6.90 3.53 -4.03
CA GLY A 76 6.51 4.89 -4.37
C GLY A 76 6.79 5.24 -5.83
N ASP A 77 7.92 4.77 -6.39
CA ASP A 77 8.27 5.01 -7.79
C ASP A 77 7.29 4.34 -8.76
N ILE A 78 6.69 3.21 -8.39
CA ILE A 78 5.62 2.59 -9.18
C ILE A 78 4.46 3.57 -9.36
N PHE A 79 3.99 4.19 -8.26
CA PHE A 79 2.89 5.16 -8.34
C PHE A 79 3.30 6.44 -9.07
N ARG A 80 4.50 6.93 -8.83
CA ARG A 80 5.03 8.11 -9.54
C ARG A 80 5.22 7.89 -11.03
N SER A 81 5.41 6.64 -11.47
CA SER A 81 5.53 6.29 -12.88
C SER A 81 4.20 6.25 -13.63
N LEU A 82 3.07 6.24 -12.91
CA LEU A 82 1.76 6.22 -13.53
C LEU A 82 1.49 7.57 -14.21
N GLU A 83 1.21 7.51 -15.50
CA GLU A 83 0.80 8.69 -16.24
C GLU A 83 -0.66 9.01 -15.98
N GLN A 84 -0.98 10.31 -15.94
CA GLN A 84 -2.37 10.72 -15.90
C GLN A 84 -3.06 10.37 -17.23
N PRO A 85 -4.33 9.94 -17.18
CA PRO A 85 -5.09 9.68 -18.39
C PRO A 85 -5.09 10.90 -19.32
N HIS A 86 -4.89 10.69 -20.63
CA HIS A 86 -4.81 11.75 -21.61
C HIS A 86 -6.02 12.71 -21.60
N GLY A 87 -7.20 12.22 -21.27
CA GLY A 87 -8.40 13.03 -21.13
C GLY A 87 -8.32 14.07 -20.01
N LEU A 88 -7.76 13.70 -18.87
CA LEU A 88 -7.58 14.62 -17.74
C LEU A 88 -6.51 15.69 -18.04
N ARG A 89 -5.41 15.30 -18.68
CA ARG A 89 -4.39 16.27 -19.11
C ARG A 89 -4.95 17.31 -20.07
N LYS A 90 -5.79 16.90 -21.02
CA LYS A 90 -6.44 17.84 -21.94
C LYS A 90 -7.39 18.78 -21.22
N LEU A 91 -8.13 18.31 -20.23
CA LEU A 91 -9.00 19.14 -19.42
C LEU A 91 -8.22 20.17 -18.60
N GLU A 92 -7.11 19.78 -18.01
CA GLU A 92 -6.23 20.69 -17.28
C GLU A 92 -5.58 21.75 -18.18
N GLN A 93 -5.23 21.39 -19.41
CA GLN A 93 -4.63 22.32 -20.37
C GLN A 93 -5.66 23.29 -20.97
N VAL A 94 -6.92 22.93 -21.00
CA VAL A 94 -8.02 23.75 -21.56
C VAL A 94 -8.67 24.64 -20.50
N ALA A 95 -8.55 24.21 -19.24
CA ALA A 95 -9.02 25.00 -18.10
C ALA A 95 -8.03 26.09 -17.70
#